data_1d6c92d9542d2a43a1a05b216ac5af39
#
_entry.id   1d6c92d9542d2a43a1a05b216ac5af39
#
_cell.length_a   1.000
_cell.length_b   1.000
_cell.length_c   1.000
_cell.angle_alpha   90.00
_cell.angle_beta   90.00
_cell.angle_gamma   90.00
#
_symmetry.space_group_name_H-M   'P 1'
#
loop_
_entity.id
_entity.type
_entity.pdbx_description
1 polymer ?
#
loop_
_entity_poly.entity_id
_entity_poly.type
_entity_poly.pdbx_seq_one_letter_code
_entity_poly.pdbx_strand_id
1 'polypeptide(L)' 'MSQIACIGAGYVGGPTMAMLALHCPEHNFTVVDINEERIQRWSSDNLPIYEPGLLEVVQQARGRNLFF' A
#
# COMPACT_ATOMS: atom_id res chain seq x y z
N MET A 1 -6.10 -12.96 -12.85
CA MET A 1 -5.19 -12.10 -12.09
C MET A 1 -5.09 -10.74 -12.77
N SER A 2 -5.20 -9.66 -12.01
CA SER A 2 -5.13 -8.31 -12.55
C SER A 2 -3.95 -7.55 -11.97
N GLN A 3 -3.43 -6.62 -12.76
CA GLN A 3 -2.44 -5.64 -12.32
C GLN A 3 -3.18 -4.33 -12.12
N ILE A 4 -3.21 -3.86 -10.89
CA ILE A 4 -3.97 -2.67 -10.51
C ILE A 4 -3.00 -1.59 -10.07
N ALA A 5 -3.09 -0.42 -10.67
CA ALA A 5 -2.27 0.72 -10.29
C ALA A 5 -3.13 1.78 -9.60
N CYS A 6 -2.63 2.31 -8.50
CA CYS A 6 -3.25 3.41 -7.79
C CYS A 6 -2.33 4.62 -7.83
N ILE A 7 -2.83 5.74 -8.27
CA ILE A 7 -2.07 6.99 -8.30
C ILE A 7 -2.45 7.81 -7.08
N GLY A 8 -1.48 8.05 -6.21
CA GLY A 8 -1.67 8.75 -4.96
C GLY A 8 -1.61 7.82 -3.75
N ALA A 9 -0.64 8.07 -2.88
CA ALA A 9 -0.39 7.27 -1.68
C ALA A 9 -0.78 8.04 -0.40
N GLY A 10 -1.89 8.78 -0.47
CA GLY A 10 -2.38 9.56 0.65
C GLY A 10 -3.30 8.79 1.58
N TYR A 11 -4.18 9.52 2.28
CA TYR A 11 -5.07 8.96 3.30
C TYR A 11 -6.05 7.94 2.75
N VAL A 12 -6.43 8.07 1.49
CA VAL A 12 -7.39 7.15 0.87
C VAL A 12 -6.66 6.08 0.07
N GLY A 13 -5.73 6.50 -0.81
CA GLY A 13 -5.09 5.57 -1.73
C GLY A 13 -4.24 4.50 -1.05
N GLY A 14 -3.37 4.90 -0.12
CA GLY A 14 -2.48 3.97 0.56
C GLY A 14 -3.23 2.91 1.38
N PRO A 15 -4.05 3.32 2.35
CA PRO A 15 -4.80 2.35 3.16
C PRO A 15 -5.76 1.50 2.36
N THR A 16 -6.44 2.08 1.36
CA THR A 16 -7.38 1.34 0.53
C THR A 16 -6.67 0.24 -0.24
N MET A 17 -5.53 0.55 -0.87
CA MET A 17 -4.78 -0.46 -1.61
C MET A 17 -4.23 -1.55 -0.69
N ALA A 18 -3.80 -1.19 0.52
CA ALA A 18 -3.32 -2.17 1.49
C ALA A 18 -4.43 -3.17 1.87
N MET A 19 -5.63 -2.66 2.13
CA MET A 19 -6.77 -3.53 2.47
C MET A 19 -7.19 -4.40 1.29
N LEU A 20 -7.22 -3.84 0.08
CA LEU A 20 -7.54 -4.61 -1.12
C LEU A 20 -6.51 -5.70 -1.37
N ALA A 21 -5.24 -5.40 -1.21
CA ALA A 21 -4.18 -6.39 -1.40
C ALA A 21 -4.30 -7.52 -0.39
N LEU A 22 -4.66 -7.22 0.85
CA LEU A 22 -4.83 -8.24 1.87
C LEU A 22 -6.00 -9.18 1.54
N HIS A 23 -7.13 -8.61 1.10
CA HIS A 23 -8.35 -9.37 0.86
C HIS A 23 -8.45 -9.95 -0.55
N CYS A 24 -7.63 -9.50 -1.49
CA CYS A 24 -7.62 -9.96 -2.88
C CYS A 24 -6.23 -10.43 -3.27
N PRO A 25 -5.73 -11.54 -2.68
CA PRO A 25 -4.35 -11.95 -2.91
C PRO A 25 -4.06 -12.41 -4.35
N GLU A 26 -5.09 -12.66 -5.15
CA GLU A 26 -4.96 -13.07 -6.54
C GLU A 26 -4.63 -11.91 -7.49
N HIS A 27 -4.72 -10.67 -6.99
CA HIS A 27 -4.42 -9.48 -7.79
C HIS A 27 -3.16 -8.81 -7.26
N ASN A 28 -2.45 -8.08 -8.13
CA ASN A 28 -1.30 -7.28 -7.76
C ASN A 28 -1.67 -5.80 -7.75
N PHE A 29 -1.21 -5.09 -6.73
CA PHE A 29 -1.51 -3.69 -6.51
C PHE A 29 -0.22 -2.89 -6.45
N THR A 30 -0.09 -1.86 -7.28
CA THR A 30 1.06 -0.96 -7.27
C THR A 30 0.58 0.45 -6.99
N VAL A 31 1.15 1.08 -5.98
CA VAL A 31 0.82 2.44 -5.58
C VAL A 31 1.96 3.37 -6.01
N VAL A 32 1.62 4.42 -6.72
CA VAL A 32 2.59 5.43 -7.17
C VAL A 32 2.20 6.81 -6.66
N ASP A 33 3.17 7.66 -6.42
CA ASP A 33 2.95 9.03 -5.97
C ASP A 33 4.12 9.89 -6.44
N ILE A 34 3.86 11.15 -6.76
CA ILE A 34 4.91 12.10 -7.11
C ILE A 34 5.75 12.47 -5.89
N ASN A 35 5.26 12.25 -4.69
CA ASN A 35 5.98 12.50 -3.44
C ASN A 35 6.82 11.28 -3.09
N GLU A 36 8.12 11.34 -3.38
CA GLU A 36 9.03 10.22 -3.15
C GLU A 36 9.16 9.88 -1.67
N GLU A 37 9.12 10.87 -0.78
CA GLU A 37 9.20 10.63 0.65
C GLU A 37 8.01 9.80 1.14
N ARG A 38 6.82 10.08 0.61
CA ARG A 38 5.62 9.31 0.94
C ARG A 38 5.75 7.85 0.50
N ILE A 39 6.27 7.62 -0.70
CA ILE A 39 6.51 6.27 -1.20
C ILE A 39 7.56 5.55 -0.34
N GLN A 40 8.63 6.23 0.03
CA GLN A 40 9.65 5.64 0.89
C GLN A 40 9.09 5.24 2.25
N ARG A 41 8.22 6.05 2.82
CA ARG A 41 7.60 5.74 4.11
C ARG A 41 6.66 4.54 4.00
N TRP A 42 5.87 4.44 2.93
CA TRP A 42 5.03 3.27 2.70
C TRP A 42 5.85 1.99 2.51
N SER A 43 7.07 2.12 2.01
CA SER A 43 7.99 0.99 1.81
C SER A 43 8.75 0.64 3.09
N SER A 44 8.56 1.39 4.17
CA SER A 44 9.18 1.16 5.47
C SER A 44 8.12 0.85 6.52
N ASP A 45 8.55 0.58 7.74
CA ASP A 45 7.62 0.38 8.86
C ASP A 45 7.21 1.70 9.52
N ASN A 46 7.70 2.83 9.01
CA ASN A 46 7.33 4.16 9.49
C ASN A 46 6.36 4.81 8.51
N LEU A 47 5.11 4.32 8.50
CA LEU A 47 4.09 4.74 7.56
C LEU A 47 3.77 6.23 7.69
N PRO A 48 3.36 6.91 6.59
CA PRO A 48 3.02 8.33 6.64
C PRO A 48 1.69 8.61 7.33
N ILE A 49 0.91 7.58 7.58
CA ILE A 49 -0.42 7.68 8.19
C ILE A 49 -0.47 6.73 9.37
N TYR A 50 -0.97 7.20 10.52
CA TYR A 50 -1.17 6.35 11.67
C TYR A 50 -2.64 5.93 11.77
N GLU A 51 -2.88 4.62 11.68
CA GLU A 51 -4.18 4.01 11.96
C GLU A 51 -3.93 2.68 12.67
N PRO A 52 -4.70 2.36 13.72
CA PRO A 52 -4.52 1.08 14.41
C PRO A 52 -4.69 -0.11 13.44
N GLY A 53 -3.71 -1.00 13.44
CA GLY A 53 -3.73 -2.19 12.59
C GLY A 53 -3.24 -2.00 11.18
N LEU A 54 -3.03 -0.76 10.72
CA LEU A 54 -2.61 -0.52 9.34
C LEU A 54 -1.22 -1.08 9.05
N LEU A 55 -0.27 -0.92 9.96
CA LEU A 55 1.09 -1.41 9.74
C LEU A 55 1.11 -2.92 9.53
N GLU A 56 0.34 -3.67 10.32
CA GLU A 56 0.26 -5.12 10.18
C GLU A 56 -0.28 -5.53 8.82
N VAL A 57 -1.30 -4.83 8.33
CA VAL A 57 -1.87 -5.08 7.00
C VAL A 57 -0.84 -4.83 5.91
N VAL A 58 -0.14 -3.70 5.99
CA VAL A 58 0.89 -3.35 5.02
C VAL A 58 2.02 -4.37 5.05
N GLN A 59 2.48 -4.78 6.24
CA GLN A 59 3.55 -5.77 6.36
C GLN A 59 3.17 -7.11 5.75
N GLN A 60 1.93 -7.53 5.89
CA GLN A 60 1.47 -8.80 5.30
C GLN A 60 1.38 -8.74 3.78
N ALA A 61 0.97 -7.61 3.22
CA ALA A 61 0.73 -7.47 1.78
C ALA A 61 1.95 -7.00 1.01
N ARG A 62 2.79 -6.17 1.64
CA ARG A 62 3.94 -5.55 0.99
C ARG A 62 4.94 -6.62 0.53
N GLY A 63 5.33 -6.56 -0.74
CA GLY A 63 6.24 -7.53 -1.33
C GLY A 63 5.57 -8.83 -1.76
N ARG A 64 4.33 -9.06 -1.34
CA ARG A 64 3.54 -10.19 -1.81
C ARG A 64 2.73 -9.81 -3.04
N ASN A 65 1.79 -8.90 -2.86
CA ASN A 65 0.96 -8.37 -3.95
C ASN A 65 0.69 -6.87 -3.83
N LEU A 66 1.38 -6.20 -2.93
CA LEU A 66 1.31 -4.76 -2.75
C LEU A 66 2.70 -4.16 -2.92
N PHE A 67 2.83 -3.21 -3.83
CA PHE A 67 4.12 -2.59 -4.18
C PHE A 67 3.99 -1.07 -4.19
N PHE A 68 5.05 -0.41 -3.77
CA PHE A 68 5.13 1.05 -3.77
C PHE A 68 6.28 1.56 -4.62
#